data_e63040d7a572da027787276bed557ac1
#
_entry.id   e63040d7a572da027787276bed557ac1
#
_cell.length_a   1.000
_cell.length_b   1.000
_cell.length_c   1.000
_cell.angle_alpha   90.00
_cell.angle_beta   90.00
_cell.angle_gamma   90.00
#
_symmetry.space_group_name_H-M   'P 1'
#
loop_
_entity.id
_entity.type
_entity.pdbx_description
1 polymer ?
#
loop_
_entity_poly.entity_id
_entity_poly.type
_entity_poly.pdbx_seq_one_letter_code
_entity_poly.pdbx_strand_id
1 'polypeptide(L)'
;MKQHHSIFLLSAASLACTLILMLAACTPDALDELPSAGTDSDAHPLTISVSDGGMYATGQTRAQEHGYQTVFTEGDRIGLYVVNNGTLDVENLCLTLRSGKWTLPDGVSQLFYSTHKSYHAYYPYRDDGYMYDKVSPGNQDFFESAVDAWKVNTDQSTYAQYTASDLMTARGEYYGIKYTLSFEMKHRMSLFILQVPATKYNYTEMIDGQEISKSYYRYTKRGDNNAFWQENPYTARLLLNTKTDKQSMPTDYEYFVSETKKTYSFTYSDLNLQPGRYTVITVNGGAVTEKTRALMEGDFYMKDGGILPQEDVPNKMSGEESKNCLGVVFWVGEIERIHWTQTSYLYGDHLLMRDHPECVHGMVVAMHDAPKGVYATGKGATEDAFNWAKSFSEFTPGERDDWEKIEDSDATFGYRNSRLMALYGSRHSETTFPARDAIATYAAAHPAPAGSSGWFLPSRYELATLCFGAPTNFAESESPYFYKHLKMLKEINPQIVMAAGNKLTGEYWSSSELGTSAWQVDLDTPNYNAKPKNNTYKVRAVLAF
;
A
#
# COMPACT_ATOMS: atom_id res chain seq x y z
N MET A 1 -57.54 21.55 22.95
CA MET A 1 -57.36 20.76 24.19
C MET A 1 -56.18 19.85 24.03
N LYS A 2 -55.14 20.11 24.91
CA LYS A 2 -53.98 19.25 25.26
C LYS A 2 -53.13 18.65 24.09
N GLN A 3 -52.05 19.26 23.74
CA GLN A 3 -50.62 19.09 23.98
C GLN A 3 -50.20 17.70 24.53
N HIS A 4 -49.35 16.98 23.77
CA HIS A 4 -48.25 16.20 24.32
C HIS A 4 -47.04 16.32 23.40
N HIS A 5 -46.01 17.00 23.90
CA HIS A 5 -44.63 16.96 23.39
C HIS A 5 -44.01 15.64 23.77
N SER A 6 -43.35 14.99 22.81
CA SER A 6 -42.33 13.98 23.10
C SER A 6 -41.04 14.38 22.44
N ILE A 7 -40.10 14.76 23.29
CA ILE A 7 -38.72 15.08 22.95
C ILE A 7 -37.98 13.73 22.76
N PHE A 8 -37.53 13.43 21.57
CA PHE A 8 -36.51 12.38 21.37
C PHE A 8 -35.14 13.05 21.35
N LEU A 9 -34.36 12.80 22.39
CA LEU A 9 -32.94 13.06 22.45
C LEU A 9 -32.20 12.06 21.54
N LEU A 10 -31.66 12.56 20.45
CA LEU A 10 -30.64 11.84 19.69
C LEU A 10 -29.30 11.97 20.44
N SER A 11 -28.83 10.89 21.01
CA SER A 11 -27.46 10.78 21.47
C SER A 11 -26.56 10.47 20.30
N ALA A 12 -25.86 11.50 19.80
CA ALA A 12 -24.71 11.29 18.92
C ALA A 12 -23.55 10.69 19.71
N ALA A 13 -23.27 9.42 19.51
CA ALA A 13 -22.06 8.80 19.99
C ALA A 13 -20.93 9.13 18.99
N SER A 14 -20.25 10.24 19.23
CA SER A 14 -18.98 10.52 18.58
C SER A 14 -17.92 9.62 19.21
N LEU A 15 -17.38 8.69 18.43
CA LEU A 15 -16.22 7.89 18.79
C LEU A 15 -14.99 8.80 18.73
N ALA A 16 -14.74 9.52 19.82
CA ALA A 16 -13.49 10.23 20.01
C ALA A 16 -12.42 9.22 20.40
N CYS A 17 -11.47 8.97 19.48
CA CYS A 17 -10.22 8.29 19.77
C CYS A 17 -9.42 9.20 20.71
N THR A 18 -9.58 9.01 22.01
CA THR A 18 -8.80 9.72 23.04
C THR A 18 -7.39 9.15 23.05
N LEU A 19 -6.49 9.84 22.36
CA LEU A 19 -5.06 9.74 22.58
C LEU A 19 -4.76 10.26 23.99
N ILE A 20 -4.56 9.36 24.94
CA ILE A 20 -4.12 9.71 26.29
C ILE A 20 -2.64 10.10 26.20
N LEU A 21 -2.37 11.38 26.02
CA LEU A 21 -1.08 11.97 26.35
C LEU A 21 -0.97 11.97 27.89
N MET A 22 -0.19 11.05 28.42
CA MET A 22 0.30 11.17 29.80
C MET A 22 1.37 12.26 29.81
N LEU A 23 0.99 13.48 30.04
CA LEU A 23 1.87 14.53 30.54
C LEU A 23 2.22 14.17 32.00
N ALA A 24 3.39 13.55 32.18
CA ALA A 24 4.00 13.46 33.50
C ALA A 24 4.51 14.87 33.84
N ALA A 25 3.72 15.63 34.59
CA ALA A 25 4.19 16.83 35.27
C ALA A 25 5.20 16.39 36.32
N CYS A 26 6.47 16.73 36.12
CA CYS A 26 7.48 16.66 37.17
C CYS A 26 7.16 17.72 38.22
N THR A 27 6.65 17.33 39.36
CA THR A 27 6.76 18.11 40.59
C THR A 27 8.10 17.78 41.24
N PRO A 28 8.93 18.78 41.59
CA PRO A 28 10.15 18.52 42.34
C PRO A 28 9.80 18.47 43.83
N ASP A 29 9.61 17.27 44.35
CA ASP A 29 9.67 17.09 45.81
C ASP A 29 10.09 15.68 46.21
N ALA A 30 11.02 15.66 47.10
CA ALA A 30 11.68 14.57 47.83
C ALA A 30 13.01 14.09 47.22
N LEU A 31 14.05 14.84 47.61
CA LEU A 31 15.36 14.27 47.83
C LEU A 31 15.24 13.21 48.95
N ASP A 32 15.00 11.97 48.57
CA ASP A 32 15.28 10.86 49.46
C ASP A 32 16.67 10.30 49.18
N GLU A 33 17.37 10.09 50.26
CA GLU A 33 18.80 9.80 50.36
C GLU A 33 19.24 8.67 49.43
N LEU A 34 20.33 8.90 48.70
CA LEU A 34 21.10 7.87 48.00
C LEU A 34 21.44 6.74 49.00
N PRO A 35 21.11 5.47 48.71
CA PRO A 35 21.60 4.36 49.50
C PRO A 35 23.12 4.34 49.38
N SER A 36 23.80 4.38 50.52
CA SER A 36 25.23 4.21 50.64
C SER A 36 25.68 2.91 49.99
N ALA A 37 26.86 2.94 49.36
CA ALA A 37 27.52 1.80 48.76
C ALA A 37 27.54 0.58 49.71
N GLY A 38 26.58 -0.30 49.55
CA GLY A 38 26.48 -1.58 50.22
C GLY A 38 26.78 -2.69 49.23
N THR A 39 27.59 -3.60 49.65
CA THR A 39 28.04 -4.84 49.02
C THR A 39 27.07 -5.48 48.05
N ASP A 40 27.58 -5.96 46.93
CA ASP A 40 27.10 -6.57 45.68
C ASP A 40 25.98 -7.67 45.76
N SER A 41 25.09 -7.65 46.73
CA SER A 41 24.07 -8.72 46.88
C SER A 41 22.68 -8.43 46.35
N ASP A 42 22.39 -7.20 45.85
CA ASP A 42 21.08 -6.80 45.34
C ASP A 42 21.13 -6.23 43.91
N ALA A 43 21.86 -6.89 43.00
CA ALA A 43 21.91 -6.50 41.60
C ALA A 43 20.57 -6.78 40.92
N HIS A 44 19.78 -5.73 40.69
CA HIS A 44 18.51 -5.86 39.94
C HIS A 44 18.76 -5.88 38.43
N PRO A 45 18.05 -6.74 37.69
CA PRO A 45 18.13 -6.79 36.22
C PRO A 45 17.73 -5.45 35.60
N LEU A 46 18.49 -5.00 34.61
CA LEU A 46 18.18 -3.79 33.86
C LEU A 46 17.00 -4.01 32.91
N THR A 47 16.03 -3.11 32.97
CA THR A 47 15.03 -2.92 31.90
C THR A 47 15.59 -1.96 30.88
N ILE A 48 15.42 -2.27 29.60
CA ILE A 48 15.94 -1.42 28.51
C ILE A 48 14.81 -0.64 27.86
N SER A 49 14.98 0.67 27.73
CA SER A 49 14.10 1.58 27.03
C SER A 49 14.86 2.25 25.89
N VAL A 50 14.25 2.32 24.72
CA VAL A 50 14.84 2.99 23.55
C VAL A 50 13.79 3.93 22.99
N SER A 51 14.18 5.18 22.77
CA SER A 51 13.38 6.22 22.14
C SER A 51 14.17 6.90 21.04
N ASP A 52 13.50 7.53 20.12
CA ASP A 52 14.12 8.38 19.10
C ASP A 52 14.13 9.84 19.57
N GLY A 53 15.27 10.50 19.48
CA GLY A 53 15.45 11.93 19.76
C GLY A 53 14.98 12.83 18.61
N GLY A 54 14.65 12.27 17.44
CA GLY A 54 14.21 12.98 16.25
C GLY A 54 15.30 13.77 15.52
N MET A 55 14.98 14.21 14.30
CA MET A 55 15.80 15.13 13.53
C MET A 55 15.28 16.56 13.66
N TYR A 56 16.20 17.53 13.60
CA TYR A 56 15.89 18.97 13.71
C TYR A 56 16.13 19.67 12.38
N ALA A 57 15.35 20.71 12.09
CA ALA A 57 15.60 21.53 10.90
C ALA A 57 16.98 22.20 10.97
N THR A 58 17.64 22.30 9.83
CA THR A 58 18.93 23.02 9.74
C THR A 58 18.71 24.51 10.08
N GLY A 59 19.49 25.02 11.03
CA GLY A 59 19.37 26.43 11.50
C GLY A 59 18.40 26.66 12.67
N GLN A 60 17.71 25.63 13.16
CA GLN A 60 16.83 25.73 14.33
C GLN A 60 17.54 25.30 15.63
N THR A 61 17.12 25.86 16.75
CA THR A 61 17.54 25.43 18.09
C THR A 61 16.65 24.29 18.60
N ARG A 62 17.15 23.51 19.59
CA ARG A 62 16.45 22.35 20.19
C ARG A 62 15.06 22.66 20.79
N ALA A 63 14.67 23.91 20.91
CA ALA A 63 13.43 24.35 21.56
C ALA A 63 12.20 24.39 20.63
N GLN A 64 12.28 23.87 19.40
CA GLN A 64 11.13 23.79 18.48
C GLN A 64 10.76 22.35 18.18
N GLU A 65 9.50 22.15 17.76
CA GLU A 65 8.89 20.83 17.54
C GLU A 65 9.82 19.83 16.82
N HIS A 66 9.84 18.59 17.32
CA HIS A 66 10.57 17.47 16.74
C HIS A 66 9.94 17.10 15.39
N GLY A 67 10.57 17.48 14.28
CA GLY A 67 10.27 16.93 12.96
C GLY A 67 10.93 15.56 12.81
N TYR A 68 10.27 14.64 12.09
CA TYR A 68 10.82 13.34 11.66
C TYR A 68 11.41 12.47 12.77
N GLN A 69 10.55 11.72 13.41
CA GLN A 69 10.87 10.70 14.40
C GLN A 69 10.68 9.30 13.82
N THR A 70 11.60 8.40 14.19
CA THR A 70 11.47 6.97 13.94
C THR A 70 10.65 6.32 15.03
N VAL A 71 9.65 5.55 14.65
CA VAL A 71 8.87 4.70 15.58
C VAL A 71 9.39 3.28 15.44
N PHE A 72 9.98 2.74 16.49
CA PHE A 72 10.44 1.36 16.52
C PHE A 72 9.25 0.40 16.56
N THR A 73 9.34 -0.65 15.76
CA THR A 73 8.28 -1.64 15.56
C THR A 73 8.74 -3.04 15.95
N GLU A 74 7.79 -3.95 16.10
CA GLU A 74 8.06 -5.35 16.44
C GLU A 74 9.06 -5.98 15.47
N GLY A 75 10.12 -6.57 16.02
CA GLY A 75 11.22 -7.15 15.26
C GLY A 75 12.41 -6.21 14.99
N ASP A 76 12.29 -4.92 15.30
CA ASP A 76 13.44 -4.02 15.21
C ASP A 76 14.59 -4.48 16.11
N ARG A 77 15.82 -4.28 15.66
CA ARG A 77 17.04 -4.74 16.35
C ARG A 77 18.03 -3.59 16.54
N ILE A 78 18.60 -3.51 17.74
CA ILE A 78 19.71 -2.61 18.07
C ILE A 78 20.93 -3.40 18.50
N GLY A 79 22.12 -2.85 18.27
CA GLY A 79 23.37 -3.39 18.79
C GLY A 79 23.79 -2.67 20.07
N LEU A 80 24.07 -3.43 21.11
CA LEU A 80 24.51 -2.93 22.41
C LEU A 80 25.99 -3.24 22.64
N TYR A 81 26.72 -2.24 23.15
CA TYR A 81 28.07 -2.35 23.66
C TYR A 81 28.10 -1.94 25.13
N VAL A 82 28.90 -2.65 25.91
CA VAL A 82 29.18 -2.29 27.31
C VAL A 82 30.67 -2.14 27.47
N VAL A 83 31.12 -1.00 27.99
CA VAL A 83 32.50 -0.70 28.30
C VAL A 83 32.68 -0.67 29.83
N ASN A 84 33.62 -1.43 30.35
CA ASN A 84 33.95 -1.51 31.75
C ASN A 84 35.38 -0.98 31.95
N ASN A 85 35.54 0.15 32.67
CA ASN A 85 36.84 0.78 32.90
C ASN A 85 37.68 0.98 31.62
N GLY A 86 37.03 1.41 30.51
CA GLY A 86 37.70 1.67 29.24
C GLY A 86 37.93 0.43 28.35
N THR A 87 37.51 -0.76 28.78
CA THR A 87 37.64 -2.01 28.01
C THR A 87 36.27 -2.53 27.62
N LEU A 88 36.14 -3.09 26.42
CA LEU A 88 34.88 -3.73 25.98
C LEU A 88 34.59 -4.96 26.86
N ASP A 89 33.42 -4.97 27.48
CA ASP A 89 32.90 -6.05 28.32
C ASP A 89 31.79 -6.84 27.57
N VAL A 90 31.00 -6.12 26.79
CA VAL A 90 30.01 -6.70 25.87
C VAL A 90 30.17 -6.04 24.50
N GLU A 91 30.21 -6.85 23.45
CA GLU A 91 30.44 -6.40 22.10
C GLU A 91 29.27 -6.82 21.19
N ASN A 92 28.69 -5.84 20.50
CA ASN A 92 27.67 -5.98 19.49
C ASN A 92 26.50 -6.92 19.86
N LEU A 93 26.02 -6.84 21.10
CA LEU A 93 24.92 -7.66 21.58
C LEU A 93 23.60 -7.22 20.91
N CYS A 94 22.95 -8.14 20.22
CA CYS A 94 21.68 -7.88 19.53
C CYS A 94 20.51 -7.85 20.51
N LEU A 95 19.85 -6.71 20.67
CA LEU A 95 18.55 -6.64 21.32
C LEU A 95 17.44 -6.53 20.28
N THR A 96 16.36 -7.24 20.51
CA THR A 96 15.21 -7.24 19.60
C THR A 96 13.95 -6.72 20.31
N LEU A 97 13.18 -5.87 19.65
CA LEU A 97 11.90 -5.42 20.15
C LEU A 97 10.86 -6.54 19.99
N ARG A 98 10.35 -7.07 21.11
CA ARG A 98 9.35 -8.14 21.15
C ARG A 98 8.28 -7.80 22.18
N SER A 99 7.01 -7.82 21.73
CA SER A 99 5.84 -7.49 22.59
C SER A 99 6.03 -6.16 23.33
N GLY A 100 6.56 -5.15 22.62
CA GLY A 100 6.81 -3.81 23.15
C GLY A 100 7.97 -3.70 24.13
N LYS A 101 8.83 -4.73 24.25
CA LYS A 101 10.00 -4.73 25.13
C LYS A 101 11.27 -5.10 24.36
N TRP A 102 12.37 -4.40 24.68
CA TRP A 102 13.69 -4.76 24.15
C TRP A 102 14.23 -5.96 24.92
N THR A 103 14.42 -7.06 24.22
CA THR A 103 14.81 -8.36 24.79
C THR A 103 16.21 -8.77 24.37
N LEU A 104 16.93 -9.39 25.31
CA LEU A 104 18.22 -10.03 25.05
C LEU A 104 18.03 -11.31 24.23
N PRO A 105 19.06 -11.76 23.50
CA PRO A 105 19.04 -13.07 22.83
C PRO A 105 18.92 -14.22 23.84
N ASP A 106 18.39 -15.35 23.38
CA ASP A 106 18.29 -16.57 24.20
C ASP A 106 19.68 -17.02 24.69
N GLY A 107 19.76 -17.37 25.96
CA GLY A 107 21.01 -17.85 26.60
C GLY A 107 21.95 -16.74 27.06
N VAL A 108 21.61 -15.46 26.82
CA VAL A 108 22.39 -14.33 27.35
C VAL A 108 21.91 -13.99 28.77
N SER A 109 22.86 -13.87 29.71
CA SER A 109 22.58 -13.44 31.09
C SER A 109 22.00 -12.03 31.10
N GLN A 110 21.21 -11.73 32.13
CA GLN A 110 20.66 -10.40 32.34
C GLN A 110 21.78 -9.37 32.52
N LEU A 111 21.55 -8.16 32.04
CA LEU A 111 22.44 -7.03 32.26
C LEU A 111 22.19 -6.39 33.62
N PHE A 112 23.26 -5.98 34.29
CA PHE A 112 23.19 -5.32 35.57
C PHE A 112 23.93 -3.98 35.51
N TYR A 113 23.41 -3.00 36.22
CA TYR A 113 24.04 -1.70 36.31
C TYR A 113 25.33 -1.74 37.14
N SER A 114 26.32 -0.96 36.68
CA SER A 114 27.52 -0.66 37.47
C SER A 114 27.99 0.75 37.15
N THR A 115 28.44 1.49 38.16
CA THR A 115 29.00 2.86 38.02
C THR A 115 30.30 2.88 37.22
N HIS A 116 30.98 1.75 37.07
CA HIS A 116 32.21 1.59 36.27
C HIS A 116 31.92 1.24 34.80
N LYS A 117 30.65 1.04 34.44
CA LYS A 117 30.24 0.67 33.09
C LYS A 117 29.61 1.84 32.36
N SER A 118 29.87 1.92 31.06
CA SER A 118 29.12 2.76 30.14
C SER A 118 28.48 1.87 29.07
N TYR A 119 27.31 2.29 28.63
CA TYR A 119 26.47 1.53 27.72
C TYR A 119 26.25 2.35 26.45
N HIS A 120 26.39 1.70 25.29
CA HIS A 120 26.30 2.37 23.99
C HIS A 120 25.48 1.53 23.07
N ALA A 121 24.49 2.13 22.38
CA ALA A 121 23.61 1.43 21.45
C ALA A 121 23.61 2.09 20.08
N TYR A 122 23.34 1.30 19.06
CA TYR A 122 23.14 1.79 17.69
C TYR A 122 22.01 1.07 16.98
N TYR A 123 21.43 1.70 15.97
CA TYR A 123 20.40 1.20 15.08
C TYR A 123 20.69 1.63 13.64
N PRO A 124 20.42 0.84 12.60
CA PRO A 124 19.95 -0.55 12.64
C PRO A 124 21.09 -1.54 13.01
N TYR A 125 20.74 -2.62 13.70
CA TYR A 125 21.70 -3.67 14.06
C TYR A 125 22.32 -4.33 12.84
N ARG A 126 23.61 -4.60 12.90
CA ARG A 126 24.39 -5.33 11.88
C ARG A 126 25.16 -6.49 12.48
N ASP A 127 25.04 -7.66 11.85
CA ASP A 127 25.73 -8.91 12.22
C ASP A 127 26.85 -9.30 11.23
N ASP A 128 27.13 -8.43 10.25
CA ASP A 128 28.12 -8.63 9.17
C ASP A 128 29.57 -8.24 9.55
N GLY A 129 29.83 -8.00 10.81
CA GLY A 129 31.14 -7.59 11.31
C GLY A 129 31.49 -6.13 11.05
N TYR A 130 30.58 -5.35 10.45
CA TYR A 130 30.85 -3.94 10.11
C TYR A 130 31.33 -3.11 11.32
N MET A 131 30.77 -3.36 12.50
CA MET A 131 31.04 -2.57 13.70
C MET A 131 32.33 -2.99 14.45
N TYR A 132 32.91 -4.13 14.10
CA TYR A 132 33.98 -4.79 14.89
C TYR A 132 35.18 -3.89 15.15
N ASP A 133 35.66 -3.16 14.15
CA ASP A 133 36.84 -2.29 14.23
C ASP A 133 36.51 -0.78 14.24
N LYS A 134 35.25 -0.42 14.42
CA LYS A 134 34.72 0.93 14.25
C LYS A 134 34.13 1.53 15.51
N VAL A 135 34.41 0.93 16.66
CA VAL A 135 34.02 1.46 17.97
C VAL A 135 35.25 1.84 18.77
N SER A 136 35.14 2.90 19.57
CA SER A 136 36.29 3.47 20.31
C SER A 136 35.92 3.65 21.77
N PRO A 137 36.24 2.66 22.64
CA PRO A 137 35.87 2.68 24.06
C PRO A 137 36.40 3.88 24.85
N GLY A 138 37.48 4.50 24.39
CA GLY A 138 38.10 5.66 25.05
C GLY A 138 37.67 7.02 24.49
N ASN A 139 36.94 7.06 23.40
CA ASN A 139 36.53 8.33 22.76
C ASN A 139 35.25 8.88 23.38
N GLN A 140 35.10 10.22 23.32
CA GLN A 140 33.87 10.90 23.72
C GLN A 140 32.67 10.44 22.89
N ASP A 141 32.89 10.23 21.58
CA ASP A 141 31.90 9.59 20.69
C ASP A 141 32.35 8.16 20.41
N PHE A 142 31.73 7.21 21.08
CA PHE A 142 32.02 5.78 20.97
C PHE A 142 31.92 5.25 19.54
N PHE A 143 30.99 5.80 18.72
CA PHE A 143 30.70 5.36 17.37
C PHE A 143 31.28 6.26 16.27
N GLU A 144 32.19 7.20 16.58
CA GLU A 144 32.72 8.17 15.61
C GLU A 144 33.22 7.50 14.32
N SER A 145 34.07 6.49 14.44
CA SER A 145 34.62 5.78 13.28
C SER A 145 33.57 5.02 12.48
N ALA A 146 32.54 4.47 13.15
CA ALA A 146 31.44 3.81 12.49
C ALA A 146 30.59 4.81 11.70
N VAL A 147 30.32 5.98 12.28
CA VAL A 147 29.59 7.07 11.63
C VAL A 147 30.34 7.59 10.41
N ASP A 148 31.64 7.84 10.55
CA ASP A 148 32.47 8.36 9.45
C ASP A 148 32.55 7.39 8.26
N ALA A 149 32.52 6.08 8.53
CA ALA A 149 32.57 5.04 7.50
C ALA A 149 31.21 4.54 7.01
N TRP A 150 30.09 4.99 7.63
CA TRP A 150 28.76 4.50 7.27
C TRP A 150 28.40 4.84 5.84
N LYS A 151 27.96 3.83 5.09
CA LYS A 151 27.50 3.98 3.72
C LYS A 151 25.99 3.86 3.68
N VAL A 152 25.32 4.90 3.25
CA VAL A 152 23.88 4.84 2.94
C VAL A 152 23.64 4.03 1.66
N ASN A 153 22.46 3.47 1.51
CA ASN A 153 22.09 2.82 0.26
C ASN A 153 22.03 3.84 -0.88
N THR A 154 22.64 3.52 -2.00
CA THR A 154 22.57 4.35 -3.21
C THR A 154 21.17 4.36 -3.83
N ASP A 155 20.43 3.27 -3.65
CA ASP A 155 19.02 3.16 -3.94
C ASP A 155 18.24 3.15 -2.62
N GLN A 156 17.51 4.22 -2.34
CA GLN A 156 16.62 4.37 -1.20
C GLN A 156 15.15 4.42 -1.62
N SER A 157 14.83 3.91 -2.80
CA SER A 157 13.48 4.00 -3.39
C SER A 157 12.42 3.22 -2.62
N THR A 158 12.80 2.25 -1.81
CA THR A 158 11.91 1.53 -0.90
C THR A 158 12.06 2.03 0.53
N TYR A 159 10.99 1.95 1.32
CA TYR A 159 11.02 2.32 2.74
C TYR A 159 12.10 1.55 3.53
N ALA A 160 12.26 0.25 3.24
CA ALA A 160 13.26 -0.59 3.88
C ALA A 160 14.70 -0.15 3.58
N GLN A 161 15.01 0.21 2.33
CA GLN A 161 16.33 0.71 1.95
C GLN A 161 16.61 2.10 2.54
N TYR A 162 15.58 2.94 2.60
CA TYR A 162 15.66 4.26 3.22
C TYR A 162 15.94 4.13 4.72
N THR A 163 15.16 3.37 5.47
CA THR A 163 15.35 3.20 6.93
C THR A 163 16.65 2.48 7.27
N ALA A 164 17.08 1.51 6.46
CA ALA A 164 18.38 0.84 6.63
C ALA A 164 19.58 1.77 6.44
N SER A 165 19.39 2.94 5.81
CA SER A 165 20.43 3.95 5.63
C SER A 165 20.62 4.85 6.86
N ASP A 166 19.67 4.86 7.79
CA ASP A 166 19.64 5.79 8.93
C ASP A 166 20.39 5.24 10.14
N LEU A 167 21.67 5.54 10.23
CA LEU A 167 22.43 5.20 11.44
C LEU A 167 22.05 6.12 12.59
N MET A 168 21.60 5.52 13.68
CA MET A 168 21.32 6.18 14.95
C MET A 168 22.21 5.61 16.05
N THR A 169 22.64 6.46 16.99
CA THR A 169 23.49 6.04 18.12
C THR A 169 23.02 6.68 19.41
N ALA A 170 23.25 6.01 20.53
CA ALA A 170 22.95 6.53 21.86
C ALA A 170 23.98 6.09 22.89
N ARG A 171 24.19 6.92 23.91
CA ARG A 171 24.78 6.52 25.19
C ARG A 171 23.66 6.27 26.16
N GLY A 172 23.72 5.15 26.87
CA GLY A 172 22.71 4.76 27.86
C GLY A 172 22.77 5.62 29.10
N GLU A 173 21.62 6.06 29.56
CA GLU A 173 21.41 6.74 30.83
C GLU A 173 20.66 5.82 31.80
N TYR A 174 21.15 5.72 33.02
CA TYR A 174 20.54 4.86 34.03
C TYR A 174 19.63 5.66 34.96
N TYR A 175 18.41 5.18 35.09
CA TYR A 175 17.41 5.71 36.01
C TYR A 175 17.13 4.69 37.13
N GLY A 176 17.62 5.01 38.34
CA GLY A 176 17.59 4.10 39.50
C GLY A 176 16.22 3.65 39.98
N ILE A 177 15.19 4.51 39.80
CA ILE A 177 13.85 4.27 40.35
C ILE A 177 13.16 3.01 39.76
N LYS A 178 13.55 2.55 38.57
CA LYS A 178 12.96 1.40 37.89
C LYS A 178 14.02 0.44 37.32
N TYR A 179 15.26 0.60 37.71
CA TYR A 179 16.40 -0.16 37.14
C TYR A 179 16.40 -0.09 35.60
N THR A 180 16.09 1.09 35.05
CA THR A 180 15.95 1.29 33.61
C THR A 180 17.21 1.92 33.04
N LEU A 181 17.73 1.27 32.00
CA LEU A 181 18.76 1.82 31.12
C LEU A 181 18.06 2.38 29.87
N SER A 182 18.11 3.69 29.70
CA SER A 182 17.42 4.40 28.62
C SER A 182 18.40 4.86 27.55
N PHE A 183 18.02 4.63 26.28
CA PHE A 183 18.76 5.08 25.11
C PHE A 183 17.89 6.06 24.32
N GLU A 184 18.25 7.34 24.32
CA GLU A 184 17.70 8.34 23.41
C GLU A 184 18.55 8.34 22.13
N MET A 185 18.05 7.67 21.08
CA MET A 185 18.77 7.51 19.82
C MET A 185 18.88 8.84 19.09
N LYS A 186 20.06 9.15 18.60
CA LYS A 186 20.37 10.34 17.81
C LYS A 186 20.73 9.93 16.40
N HIS A 187 20.02 10.50 15.43
CA HIS A 187 20.33 10.33 14.02
C HIS A 187 21.74 10.88 13.72
N ARG A 188 22.50 10.12 12.95
CA ARG A 188 23.89 10.48 12.57
C ARG A 188 23.98 10.86 11.10
N MET A 189 22.95 10.55 10.31
CA MET A 189 22.84 10.93 8.90
C MET A 189 22.14 12.29 8.78
N SER A 190 22.30 12.93 7.62
CA SER A 190 21.53 14.10 7.22
C SER A 190 20.31 13.67 6.42
N LEU A 191 19.14 14.23 6.72
CA LEU A 191 17.93 14.02 5.93
C LEU A 191 17.71 15.18 4.95
N PHE A 192 17.71 14.86 3.69
CA PHE A 192 17.31 15.76 2.61
C PHE A 192 15.88 15.50 2.21
N ILE A 193 15.05 16.55 2.17
CA ILE A 193 13.64 16.51 1.84
C ILE A 193 13.41 17.42 0.66
N LEU A 194 12.87 16.85 -0.42
CA LEU A 194 12.50 17.59 -1.62
C LEU A 194 10.98 17.65 -1.72
N GLN A 195 10.43 18.87 -1.74
CA GLN A 195 9.01 19.12 -1.98
C GLN A 195 8.83 19.76 -3.35
N VAL A 196 8.02 19.10 -4.20
CA VAL A 196 7.74 19.56 -5.57
C VAL A 196 6.26 19.90 -5.71
N PRO A 197 5.87 20.76 -6.66
CA PRO A 197 4.47 21.00 -6.96
C PRO A 197 3.75 19.71 -7.33
N ALA A 198 2.53 19.53 -6.82
CA ALA A 198 1.68 18.39 -7.15
C ALA A 198 0.24 18.83 -7.34
N THR A 199 -0.55 18.04 -8.04
CA THR A 199 -1.99 18.21 -8.16
C THR A 199 -2.69 17.13 -7.34
N LYS A 200 -3.60 17.55 -6.47
CA LYS A 200 -4.52 16.69 -5.75
C LYS A 200 -5.89 16.82 -6.40
N TYR A 201 -6.44 15.71 -6.85
CA TYR A 201 -7.80 15.64 -7.36
C TYR A 201 -8.75 15.22 -6.24
N ASN A 202 -9.77 16.01 -6.00
CA ASN A 202 -10.89 15.67 -5.13
C ASN A 202 -12.02 15.18 -6.02
N TYR A 203 -12.40 13.91 -5.88
CA TYR A 203 -13.49 13.30 -6.62
C TYR A 203 -14.73 13.28 -5.75
N THR A 204 -15.85 13.71 -6.31
CA THR A 204 -17.18 13.58 -5.72
C THR A 204 -17.99 12.57 -6.53
N GLU A 205 -18.58 11.64 -5.85
CA GLU A 205 -19.44 10.60 -6.44
C GLU A 205 -20.74 10.57 -5.65
N MET A 206 -21.84 10.30 -6.34
CA MET A 206 -23.13 10.08 -5.72
C MET A 206 -23.35 8.58 -5.56
N ILE A 207 -23.29 8.08 -4.33
CA ILE A 207 -23.55 6.67 -4.02
C ILE A 207 -24.78 6.62 -3.10
N ASP A 208 -25.81 5.89 -3.49
CA ASP A 208 -27.10 5.79 -2.78
C ASP A 208 -27.74 7.13 -2.39
N GLY A 209 -27.58 8.14 -3.24
CA GLY A 209 -28.08 9.49 -2.99
C GLY A 209 -27.26 10.28 -1.97
N GLN A 210 -26.14 9.75 -1.50
CA GLN A 210 -25.17 10.44 -0.66
C GLN A 210 -23.95 10.83 -1.49
N GLU A 211 -23.48 12.08 -1.30
CA GLU A 211 -22.22 12.52 -1.90
C GLU A 211 -21.06 11.96 -1.09
N ILE A 212 -20.20 11.19 -1.74
CA ILE A 212 -18.95 10.66 -1.19
C ILE A 212 -17.78 11.38 -1.85
N SER A 213 -16.94 12.01 -1.08
CA SER A 213 -15.73 12.67 -1.57
C SER A 213 -14.51 11.79 -1.30
N LYS A 214 -13.74 11.53 -2.34
CA LYS A 214 -12.47 10.82 -2.26
C LYS A 214 -11.37 11.65 -2.91
N SER A 215 -10.19 11.67 -2.30
CA SER A 215 -9.06 12.43 -2.81
C SER A 215 -8.01 11.51 -3.39
N TYR A 216 -7.51 11.86 -4.57
CA TYR A 216 -6.40 11.19 -5.23
C TYR A 216 -5.31 12.19 -5.57
N TYR A 217 -4.06 11.77 -5.51
CA TYR A 217 -2.95 12.58 -5.97
C TYR A 217 -2.56 12.18 -7.37
N ARG A 218 -2.27 13.17 -8.19
CA ARG A 218 -1.64 12.93 -9.48
C ARG A 218 -0.33 12.17 -9.25
N TYR A 219 -0.18 11.05 -9.94
CA TYR A 219 1.07 10.31 -9.90
C TYR A 219 2.23 11.19 -10.39
N THR A 220 3.24 11.35 -9.55
CA THR A 220 4.42 12.15 -9.87
C THR A 220 5.52 11.23 -10.37
N LYS A 221 6.00 11.48 -11.60
CA LYS A 221 7.14 10.73 -12.13
C LYS A 221 8.37 11.01 -11.25
N ARG A 222 9.02 9.93 -10.79
CA ARG A 222 10.40 10.02 -10.34
C ARG A 222 11.30 10.17 -11.57
N GLY A 223 12.37 10.93 -11.45
CA GLY A 223 13.50 10.81 -12.36
C GLY A 223 14.02 9.37 -12.40
N ASP A 224 14.81 9.00 -13.38
CA ASP A 224 15.39 7.65 -13.50
C ASP A 224 16.31 7.28 -12.32
N ASN A 225 16.49 8.20 -11.39
CA ASN A 225 17.32 8.07 -10.22
C ASN A 225 16.52 7.52 -9.04
N ASN A 226 16.67 6.23 -8.74
CA ASN A 226 16.03 5.54 -7.62
C ASN A 226 16.65 5.88 -6.24
N ALA A 227 17.39 7.00 -6.14
CA ALA A 227 18.02 7.36 -4.88
C ALA A 227 17.02 7.73 -3.79
N PHE A 228 15.89 8.34 -4.14
CA PHE A 228 14.92 8.88 -3.17
C PHE A 228 13.82 7.91 -2.78
N TRP A 229 13.50 7.86 -1.50
CA TRP A 229 12.23 7.32 -1.04
C TRP A 229 11.12 8.35 -1.25
N GLN A 230 10.09 7.94 -2.01
CA GLN A 230 8.91 8.75 -2.27
C GLN A 230 7.90 8.55 -1.15
N GLU A 231 7.81 9.50 -0.23
CA GLU A 231 6.86 9.48 0.88
C GLU A 231 5.41 9.65 0.40
N ASN A 232 5.23 10.58 -0.53
CA ASN A 232 3.97 10.88 -1.17
C ASN A 232 4.26 11.52 -2.55
N PRO A 233 3.27 11.78 -3.40
CA PRO A 233 3.50 12.30 -4.76
C PRO A 233 4.27 13.61 -4.86
N TYR A 234 4.37 14.39 -3.80
CA TYR A 234 5.02 15.69 -3.77
C TYR A 234 6.19 15.79 -2.78
N THR A 235 6.50 14.74 -2.06
CA THR A 235 7.61 14.73 -1.09
C THR A 235 8.51 13.53 -1.29
N ALA A 236 9.77 13.79 -1.56
CA ALA A 236 10.82 12.78 -1.67
C ALA A 236 11.86 12.98 -0.56
N ARG A 237 12.40 11.89 -0.02
CA ARG A 237 13.39 11.88 1.05
C ARG A 237 14.64 11.12 0.65
N LEU A 238 15.79 11.58 1.15
CA LEU A 238 17.08 10.94 0.95
C LEU A 238 17.93 11.12 2.21
N LEU A 239 18.46 10.04 2.73
CA LEU A 239 19.46 10.06 3.81
C LEU A 239 20.86 10.08 3.22
N LEU A 240 21.72 10.89 3.79
CA LEU A 240 23.08 11.11 3.34
C LEU A 240 24.06 11.12 4.51
N ASN A 241 25.18 10.45 4.35
CA ASN A 241 26.32 10.66 5.21
C ASN A 241 27.15 11.84 4.69
N THR A 242 27.22 12.92 5.43
CA THR A 242 27.93 14.13 5.03
C THR A 242 29.44 13.93 4.85
N LYS A 243 30.00 12.84 5.36
CA LYS A 243 31.43 12.48 5.24
C LYS A 243 31.72 11.71 3.94
N THR A 244 30.85 10.74 3.58
CA THR A 244 31.11 9.81 2.48
C THR A 244 30.35 10.15 1.20
N ASP A 245 29.14 10.70 1.31
CA ASP A 245 28.17 10.73 0.19
C ASP A 245 28.01 12.11 -0.45
N LYS A 246 28.71 13.11 0.04
CA LYS A 246 28.60 14.49 -0.47
C LYS A 246 28.87 14.63 -1.97
N GLN A 247 29.65 13.71 -2.57
CA GLN A 247 30.00 13.69 -3.99
C GLN A 247 29.09 12.77 -4.83
N SER A 248 28.35 11.85 -4.21
CA SER A 248 27.49 10.88 -4.90
C SER A 248 25.99 11.23 -4.83
N MET A 249 25.68 12.42 -4.36
CA MET A 249 24.33 12.92 -4.25
C MET A 249 23.71 13.11 -5.65
N PRO A 250 22.46 12.66 -5.88
CA PRO A 250 21.77 12.99 -7.13
C PRO A 250 21.71 14.51 -7.31
N THR A 251 22.03 14.98 -8.49
CA THR A 251 22.09 16.43 -8.78
C THR A 251 20.79 16.94 -9.38
N ASP A 252 19.89 16.05 -9.78
CA ASP A 252 18.65 16.38 -10.45
C ASP A 252 17.48 15.53 -9.93
N TYR A 253 16.30 16.09 -10.05
CA TYR A 253 15.03 15.44 -9.77
C TYR A 253 13.99 15.88 -10.80
N GLU A 254 13.31 14.94 -11.43
CA GLU A 254 12.25 15.23 -12.39
C GLU A 254 10.88 15.14 -11.71
N TYR A 255 10.00 16.09 -12.03
CA TYR A 255 8.61 16.12 -11.60
C TYR A 255 7.69 16.60 -12.73
N PHE A 256 6.45 16.13 -12.69
CA PHE A 256 5.42 16.47 -13.67
C PHE A 256 4.46 17.52 -13.10
N VAL A 257 4.10 18.51 -13.93
CA VAL A 257 3.10 19.52 -13.58
C VAL A 257 1.88 19.37 -14.49
N SER A 258 0.76 18.97 -13.90
CA SER A 258 -0.50 18.69 -14.61
C SER A 258 -1.04 19.90 -15.37
N GLU A 259 -0.91 21.11 -14.82
CA GLU A 259 -1.41 22.35 -15.44
C GLU A 259 -0.73 22.64 -16.78
N THR A 260 0.56 22.42 -16.83
CA THR A 260 1.37 22.68 -18.04
C THR A 260 1.53 21.44 -18.91
N LYS A 261 1.18 20.25 -18.41
CA LYS A 261 1.40 18.94 -19.03
C LYS A 261 2.87 18.71 -19.43
N LYS A 262 3.78 19.21 -18.60
CA LYS A 262 5.23 19.14 -18.85
C LYS A 262 5.95 18.52 -17.66
N THR A 263 7.03 17.79 -17.98
CA THR A 263 8.02 17.36 -17.00
C THR A 263 9.07 18.46 -16.86
N TYR A 264 9.41 18.77 -15.63
CA TYR A 264 10.47 19.69 -15.27
C TYR A 264 11.57 18.93 -14.56
N SER A 265 12.81 19.32 -14.77
CA SER A 265 13.93 18.88 -13.96
C SER A 265 14.34 20.00 -13.01
N PHE A 266 14.74 19.63 -11.82
CA PHE A 266 15.26 20.51 -10.80
C PHE A 266 16.65 20.04 -10.41
N THR A 267 17.62 20.94 -10.51
CA THR A 267 18.99 20.70 -10.08
C THR A 267 19.26 21.48 -8.81
N TYR A 268 19.92 20.86 -7.84
CA TYR A 268 20.28 21.49 -6.58
C TYR A 268 21.78 21.39 -6.31
N SER A 269 22.32 22.43 -5.70
CA SER A 269 23.72 22.53 -5.28
C SER A 269 23.80 23.17 -3.89
N ASP A 270 24.96 23.01 -3.24
CA ASP A 270 25.33 23.71 -2.00
C ASP A 270 24.36 23.53 -0.83
N LEU A 271 23.87 22.30 -0.63
CA LEU A 271 23.04 21.98 0.51
C LEU A 271 23.86 22.05 1.80
N ASN A 272 23.36 22.81 2.78
CA ASN A 272 23.92 22.84 4.13
C ASN A 272 23.45 21.61 4.91
N LEU A 273 24.01 20.45 4.62
CA LEU A 273 23.69 19.19 5.26
C LEU A 273 24.47 19.05 6.56
N GLN A 274 23.80 18.68 7.64
CA GLN A 274 24.39 18.46 8.96
C GLN A 274 23.87 17.13 9.55
N PRO A 275 24.73 16.33 10.21
CA PRO A 275 24.31 15.10 10.87
C PRO A 275 23.19 15.35 11.90
N GLY A 276 22.17 14.49 11.92
CA GLY A 276 21.02 14.61 12.80
C GLY A 276 20.09 15.79 12.47
N ARG A 277 20.27 16.39 11.29
CA ARG A 277 19.44 17.50 10.82
C ARG A 277 18.73 17.14 9.51
N TYR A 278 17.58 17.77 9.28
CA TYR A 278 16.93 17.72 7.99
C TYR A 278 17.00 19.08 7.28
N THR A 279 17.07 19.03 5.96
CA THR A 279 17.02 20.21 5.07
C THR A 279 15.89 20.02 4.10
N VAL A 280 14.97 21.00 4.00
CA VAL A 280 13.86 20.98 3.06
C VAL A 280 14.17 21.91 1.91
N ILE A 281 14.07 21.40 0.68
CA ILE A 281 14.06 22.20 -0.54
C ILE A 281 12.65 22.16 -1.11
N THR A 282 12.07 23.33 -1.28
CA THR A 282 10.74 23.51 -1.86
C THR A 282 10.88 24.08 -3.26
N VAL A 283 10.56 23.31 -4.27
CA VAL A 283 10.67 23.69 -5.67
C VAL A 283 9.42 24.44 -6.10
N ASN A 284 9.56 25.62 -6.71
CA ASN A 284 8.44 26.42 -7.20
C ASN A 284 7.30 26.59 -6.20
N GLY A 285 7.63 26.77 -4.91
CA GLY A 285 6.69 26.93 -3.83
C GLY A 285 6.13 25.65 -3.23
N GLY A 286 6.40 24.46 -3.80
CA GLY A 286 5.98 23.14 -3.26
C GLY A 286 4.49 23.01 -2.99
N ALA A 287 3.67 23.84 -3.63
CA ALA A 287 2.26 23.92 -3.35
C ALA A 287 1.50 22.75 -3.98
N VAL A 288 0.55 22.20 -3.23
CA VAL A 288 -0.44 21.27 -3.76
C VAL A 288 -1.59 22.06 -4.34
N THR A 289 -1.83 21.94 -5.63
CA THR A 289 -3.02 22.51 -6.28
C THR A 289 -4.16 21.53 -6.17
N GLU A 290 -5.27 21.93 -5.56
CA GLU A 290 -6.47 21.09 -5.47
C GLU A 290 -7.40 21.35 -6.66
N LYS A 291 -7.90 20.28 -7.27
CA LYS A 291 -8.91 20.31 -8.33
C LYS A 291 -10.04 19.35 -7.99
N THR A 292 -11.26 19.79 -8.18
CA THR A 292 -12.45 18.93 -8.03
C THR A 292 -12.88 18.45 -9.41
N ARG A 293 -13.12 17.15 -9.57
CA ARG A 293 -13.66 16.53 -10.79
C ARG A 293 -14.38 15.23 -10.46
N ALA A 294 -15.29 14.82 -11.33
CA ALA A 294 -15.86 13.48 -11.28
C ALA A 294 -14.84 12.43 -11.75
N LEU A 295 -14.90 11.23 -11.18
CA LEU A 295 -14.27 10.04 -11.76
C LEU A 295 -14.93 9.75 -13.11
N MET A 296 -14.13 9.36 -14.09
CA MET A 296 -14.62 9.15 -15.46
C MET A 296 -14.11 7.82 -16.02
N GLU A 297 -14.94 7.20 -16.84
CA GLU A 297 -14.51 6.11 -17.70
C GLU A 297 -13.39 6.59 -18.63
N GLY A 298 -12.34 5.79 -18.79
CA GLY A 298 -11.12 6.20 -19.47
C GLY A 298 -10.01 6.72 -18.56
N ASP A 299 -10.28 6.99 -17.29
CA ASP A 299 -9.25 7.31 -16.32
C ASP A 299 -8.34 6.09 -16.05
N PHE A 300 -7.10 6.35 -15.70
CA PHE A 300 -6.11 5.29 -15.45
C PHE A 300 -6.02 4.96 -13.97
N TYR A 301 -6.08 3.67 -13.67
CA TYR A 301 -5.93 3.14 -12.31
C TYR A 301 -4.48 2.72 -12.07
N MET A 302 -3.86 3.27 -11.04
CA MET A 302 -2.44 3.13 -10.76
C MET A 302 -2.16 2.09 -9.66
N LYS A 303 -0.92 1.59 -9.57
CA LYS A 303 -0.48 0.58 -8.58
C LYS A 303 -0.66 0.97 -7.12
N ASP A 304 -0.68 2.27 -6.84
CA ASP A 304 -0.91 2.82 -5.50
C ASP A 304 -2.40 2.99 -5.17
N GLY A 305 -3.29 2.55 -6.07
CA GLY A 305 -4.75 2.76 -5.96
C GLY A 305 -5.20 4.16 -6.35
N GLY A 306 -4.29 5.02 -6.80
CA GLY A 306 -4.59 6.37 -7.28
C GLY A 306 -5.20 6.38 -8.67
N ILE A 307 -5.82 7.51 -9.01
CA ILE A 307 -6.40 7.77 -10.34
C ILE A 307 -5.57 8.83 -11.05
N LEU A 308 -5.09 8.48 -12.25
CA LEU A 308 -4.51 9.45 -13.16
C LEU A 308 -5.57 9.87 -14.18
N PRO A 309 -6.00 11.14 -14.16
CA PRO A 309 -7.00 11.63 -15.11
C PRO A 309 -6.53 11.47 -16.56
N GLN A 310 -7.44 11.03 -17.45
CA GLN A 310 -7.12 10.85 -18.87
C GLN A 310 -6.67 12.14 -19.57
N GLU A 311 -7.19 13.29 -19.13
CA GLU A 311 -6.80 14.58 -19.67
C GLU A 311 -5.35 14.99 -19.33
N ASP A 312 -4.76 14.36 -18.31
CA ASP A 312 -3.34 14.57 -17.96
C ASP A 312 -2.38 13.72 -18.81
N VAL A 313 -2.92 12.84 -19.63
CA VAL A 313 -2.15 12.00 -20.58
C VAL A 313 -2.60 12.31 -22.02
N PRO A 314 -2.19 13.45 -22.60
CA PRO A 314 -2.75 13.89 -23.88
C PRO A 314 -2.34 13.04 -25.08
N ASN A 315 -1.21 12.33 -25.03
CA ASN A 315 -0.68 11.55 -26.16
C ASN A 315 -0.22 10.16 -25.75
N LYS A 316 0.75 10.06 -24.85
CA LYS A 316 1.33 8.80 -24.39
C LYS A 316 1.85 8.97 -22.96
N MET A 317 1.65 7.97 -22.14
CA MET A 317 2.26 7.92 -20.81
C MET A 317 3.78 7.86 -20.92
N SER A 318 4.47 8.42 -19.94
CA SER A 318 5.90 8.20 -19.77
C SER A 318 6.16 6.70 -19.47
N GLY A 319 7.38 6.25 -19.72
CA GLY A 319 7.75 4.85 -19.46
C GLY A 319 7.52 4.45 -18.01
N GLU A 320 7.74 5.35 -17.06
CA GLU A 320 7.55 5.09 -15.64
C GLU A 320 6.06 5.08 -15.23
N GLU A 321 5.28 6.03 -15.71
CA GLU A 321 3.83 6.03 -15.49
C GLU A 321 3.17 4.77 -16.06
N SER A 322 3.58 4.37 -17.26
CA SER A 322 3.09 3.18 -17.93
C SER A 322 3.37 1.90 -17.13
N LYS A 323 4.55 1.76 -16.53
CA LYS A 323 4.89 0.64 -15.65
C LYS A 323 4.04 0.59 -14.37
N ASN A 324 3.56 1.75 -13.92
CA ASN A 324 2.75 1.89 -12.73
C ASN A 324 1.24 1.94 -13.01
N CYS A 325 0.82 1.93 -14.27
CA CYS A 325 -0.58 1.84 -14.67
C CYS A 325 -1.04 0.39 -14.66
N LEU A 326 -2.04 0.07 -13.85
CA LEU A 326 -2.63 -1.27 -13.75
C LEU A 326 -3.75 -1.50 -14.77
N GLY A 327 -4.51 -0.45 -15.09
CA GLY A 327 -5.66 -0.59 -15.96
C GLY A 327 -6.37 0.73 -16.26
N VAL A 328 -7.47 0.62 -16.98
CA VAL A 328 -8.34 1.73 -17.37
C VAL A 328 -9.72 1.53 -16.77
N VAL A 329 -10.26 2.56 -16.15
CA VAL A 329 -11.63 2.57 -15.62
C VAL A 329 -12.61 2.45 -16.78
N PHE A 330 -13.46 1.43 -16.77
CA PHE A 330 -14.47 1.22 -17.81
C PHE A 330 -15.91 1.33 -17.30
N TRP A 331 -16.10 1.38 -15.99
CA TRP A 331 -17.35 1.63 -15.31
C TRP A 331 -17.10 2.49 -14.07
N VAL A 332 -18.00 3.45 -13.82
CA VAL A 332 -17.98 4.33 -12.65
C VAL A 332 -19.26 4.13 -11.86
N GLY A 333 -19.16 3.83 -10.58
CA GLY A 333 -20.23 3.55 -9.65
C GLY A 333 -20.25 2.12 -9.15
N GLU A 334 -21.28 1.79 -8.38
CA GLU A 334 -21.47 0.46 -7.81
C GLU A 334 -21.81 -0.57 -8.88
N ILE A 335 -21.16 -1.73 -8.82
CA ILE A 335 -21.36 -2.81 -9.79
C ILE A 335 -22.80 -3.32 -9.81
N GLU A 336 -23.51 -3.26 -8.68
CA GLU A 336 -24.92 -3.67 -8.56
C GLU A 336 -25.88 -2.79 -9.37
N ARG A 337 -25.46 -1.60 -9.78
CA ARG A 337 -26.28 -0.67 -10.59
C ARG A 337 -26.20 -0.94 -12.09
N ILE A 338 -25.53 -1.99 -12.50
CA ILE A 338 -25.45 -2.38 -13.91
C ILE A 338 -26.67 -3.23 -14.28
N HIS A 339 -27.60 -2.69 -15.03
CA HIS A 339 -28.94 -3.26 -15.31
C HIS A 339 -28.97 -4.15 -16.57
N TRP A 340 -28.22 -5.25 -16.59
CA TRP A 340 -28.29 -6.22 -17.69
C TRP A 340 -29.41 -7.26 -17.55
N THR A 341 -29.97 -7.41 -16.34
CA THR A 341 -31.01 -8.40 -16.04
C THR A 341 -32.22 -7.73 -15.38
N GLN A 342 -33.39 -8.40 -15.43
CA GLN A 342 -34.62 -7.91 -14.74
C GLN A 342 -34.55 -8.08 -13.22
N THR A 343 -33.63 -8.91 -12.74
CA THR A 343 -33.51 -9.25 -11.33
C THR A 343 -32.82 -8.10 -10.61
N SER A 344 -33.52 -7.43 -9.71
CA SER A 344 -32.93 -6.51 -8.76
C SER A 344 -32.34 -7.33 -7.60
N TYR A 345 -31.04 -7.38 -7.48
CA TYR A 345 -30.40 -7.94 -6.31
C TYR A 345 -30.50 -6.96 -5.14
N LEU A 346 -30.74 -7.46 -3.94
CA LEU A 346 -30.69 -6.63 -2.75
C LEU A 346 -29.23 -6.33 -2.41
N TYR A 347 -28.99 -5.13 -1.90
CA TYR A 347 -27.68 -4.74 -1.40
C TYR A 347 -27.17 -5.79 -0.39
N GLY A 348 -25.96 -6.29 -0.61
CA GLY A 348 -25.38 -7.36 0.20
C GLY A 348 -25.59 -8.79 -0.29
N ASP A 349 -26.40 -9.00 -1.34
CA ASP A 349 -26.53 -10.30 -2.02
C ASP A 349 -25.35 -10.54 -2.99
N HIS A 350 -24.64 -9.48 -3.35
CA HIS A 350 -23.50 -9.53 -4.25
C HIS A 350 -22.23 -9.89 -3.48
N LEU A 351 -21.62 -11.04 -3.79
CA LEU A 351 -20.46 -11.56 -3.06
C LEU A 351 -19.27 -10.57 -3.04
N LEU A 352 -19.04 -9.87 -4.15
CA LEU A 352 -18.00 -8.85 -4.23
C LEU A 352 -18.23 -7.74 -3.21
N MET A 353 -19.45 -7.20 -3.13
CA MET A 353 -19.78 -6.10 -2.21
C MET A 353 -19.73 -6.54 -0.74
N ARG A 354 -20.00 -7.83 -0.47
CA ARG A 354 -19.89 -8.40 0.87
C ARG A 354 -18.43 -8.59 1.29
N ASP A 355 -17.58 -9.10 0.38
CA ASP A 355 -16.16 -9.36 0.66
C ASP A 355 -15.33 -8.07 0.60
N HIS A 356 -15.76 -7.10 -0.23
CA HIS A 356 -15.08 -5.84 -0.52
C HIS A 356 -16.07 -4.67 -0.52
N PRO A 357 -16.65 -4.33 0.64
CA PRO A 357 -17.65 -3.26 0.74
C PRO A 357 -17.09 -1.87 0.38
N GLU A 358 -15.77 -1.74 0.34
CA GLU A 358 -15.07 -0.53 -0.10
C GLU A 358 -15.03 -0.34 -1.62
N CYS A 359 -15.32 -1.38 -2.42
CA CYS A 359 -15.23 -1.35 -3.88
C CYS A 359 -16.51 -0.78 -4.52
N VAL A 360 -16.81 0.48 -4.24
CA VAL A 360 -18.03 1.18 -4.68
C VAL A 360 -17.81 2.22 -5.79
N HIS A 361 -16.53 2.41 -6.20
CA HIS A 361 -16.19 3.50 -7.12
C HIS A 361 -16.25 3.12 -8.58
N GLY A 362 -15.99 1.85 -8.92
CA GLY A 362 -16.06 1.42 -10.31
C GLY A 362 -15.28 0.15 -10.61
N MET A 363 -15.14 -0.11 -11.90
CA MET A 363 -14.40 -1.25 -12.42
C MET A 363 -13.29 -0.85 -13.38
N VAL A 364 -12.20 -1.58 -13.32
CA VAL A 364 -10.99 -1.39 -14.10
C VAL A 364 -10.73 -2.63 -14.96
N VAL A 365 -10.41 -2.42 -16.24
CA VAL A 365 -9.89 -3.46 -17.13
C VAL A 365 -8.37 -3.43 -17.13
N ALA A 366 -7.73 -4.58 -17.03
CA ALA A 366 -6.28 -4.74 -17.01
C ALA A 366 -5.60 -4.19 -18.27
N MET A 367 -4.33 -3.78 -18.16
CA MET A 367 -3.54 -3.25 -19.29
C MET A 367 -3.18 -4.31 -20.32
N HIS A 368 -2.98 -5.56 -19.92
CA HIS A 368 -2.50 -6.64 -20.79
C HIS A 368 -3.41 -7.87 -20.70
N ASP A 369 -3.43 -8.65 -21.79
CA ASP A 369 -4.06 -9.96 -21.77
C ASP A 369 -3.30 -10.90 -20.82
N ALA A 370 -4.03 -11.68 -20.05
CA ALA A 370 -3.50 -12.85 -19.38
C ALA A 370 -3.21 -13.98 -20.41
N PRO A 371 -2.46 -15.02 -20.05
CA PRO A 371 -2.24 -16.13 -20.95
C PRO A 371 -3.55 -16.71 -21.50
N LYS A 372 -3.65 -16.86 -22.82
CA LYS A 372 -4.81 -17.49 -23.44
C LYS A 372 -4.87 -18.99 -23.10
N GLY A 373 -6.06 -19.55 -23.02
CA GLY A 373 -6.22 -20.96 -22.70
C GLY A 373 -7.62 -21.49 -22.98
N VAL A 374 -7.81 -22.77 -22.70
CA VAL A 374 -9.14 -23.37 -22.65
C VAL A 374 -9.88 -22.90 -21.40
N TYR A 375 -11.21 -22.96 -21.44
CA TYR A 375 -12.01 -22.53 -20.28
C TYR A 375 -11.79 -23.48 -19.08
N ALA A 376 -12.03 -24.78 -19.31
CA ALA A 376 -11.91 -25.81 -18.28
C ALA A 376 -11.41 -27.14 -18.85
N THR A 377 -10.91 -28.00 -17.96
CA THR A 377 -10.51 -29.39 -18.26
C THR A 377 -11.21 -30.36 -17.31
N GLY A 378 -11.06 -31.66 -17.55
CA GLY A 378 -11.64 -32.70 -16.71
C GLY A 378 -13.17 -32.60 -16.62
N LYS A 379 -13.75 -32.80 -15.46
CA LYS A 379 -15.20 -32.67 -15.24
C LYS A 379 -15.69 -31.26 -15.53
N GLY A 380 -14.93 -30.22 -15.22
CA GLY A 380 -15.31 -28.84 -15.49
C GLY A 380 -15.53 -28.53 -16.96
N ALA A 381 -14.99 -29.35 -17.89
CA ALA A 381 -15.25 -29.24 -19.32
C ALA A 381 -16.63 -29.80 -19.73
N THR A 382 -17.21 -30.69 -18.94
CA THR A 382 -18.47 -31.37 -19.20
C THR A 382 -19.58 -31.03 -18.21
N GLU A 383 -19.24 -30.46 -17.07
CA GLU A 383 -20.15 -30.04 -16.02
C GLU A 383 -20.12 -28.52 -15.88
N ASP A 384 -21.16 -27.99 -15.27
CA ASP A 384 -21.30 -26.56 -14.99
C ASP A 384 -21.09 -26.34 -13.49
N ALA A 385 -20.02 -25.61 -13.14
CA ALA A 385 -19.68 -25.34 -11.74
C ALA A 385 -20.80 -24.56 -11.01
N PHE A 386 -21.52 -23.72 -11.74
CA PHE A 386 -22.66 -22.99 -11.21
C PHE A 386 -23.85 -23.92 -10.89
N ASN A 387 -24.20 -24.85 -11.81
CA ASN A 387 -25.24 -25.84 -11.55
C ASN A 387 -24.84 -26.83 -10.45
N TRP A 388 -23.55 -27.18 -10.37
CA TRP A 388 -23.03 -27.98 -9.25
C TRP A 388 -23.24 -27.25 -7.92
N ALA A 389 -22.93 -25.96 -7.83
CA ALA A 389 -23.14 -25.17 -6.63
C ALA A 389 -24.61 -25.13 -6.22
N LYS A 390 -25.55 -25.02 -7.18
CA LYS A 390 -27.00 -25.06 -6.90
C LYS A 390 -27.48 -26.37 -6.29
N SER A 391 -26.78 -27.47 -6.52
CA SER A 391 -27.13 -28.76 -5.93
C SER A 391 -26.91 -28.82 -4.42
N PHE A 392 -26.04 -27.96 -3.89
CA PHE A 392 -25.62 -27.88 -2.47
C PHE A 392 -25.15 -29.20 -1.85
N SER A 393 -24.95 -30.24 -2.65
CA SER A 393 -24.66 -31.59 -2.17
C SER A 393 -23.33 -31.71 -1.44
N GLU A 394 -22.37 -30.85 -1.78
CA GLU A 394 -21.00 -30.85 -1.25
C GLU A 394 -20.69 -29.63 -0.36
N PHE A 395 -21.70 -28.83 -0.02
CA PHE A 395 -21.51 -27.60 0.75
C PHE A 395 -21.82 -27.78 2.23
N THR A 396 -21.01 -27.20 3.09
CA THR A 396 -21.35 -27.02 4.50
C THR A 396 -22.45 -25.97 4.68
N PRO A 397 -23.18 -25.95 5.80
CA PRO A 397 -24.21 -24.93 6.02
C PRO A 397 -23.73 -23.49 5.84
N GLY A 398 -22.53 -23.13 6.32
CA GLY A 398 -21.98 -21.79 6.17
C GLY A 398 -21.61 -21.45 4.71
N GLU A 399 -21.09 -22.41 3.95
CA GLU A 399 -20.83 -22.21 2.52
C GLU A 399 -22.12 -22.09 1.70
N ARG A 400 -23.22 -22.72 2.13
CA ARG A 400 -24.54 -22.58 1.48
C ARG A 400 -25.01 -21.15 1.54
N ASP A 401 -24.86 -20.47 2.67
CA ASP A 401 -25.26 -19.08 2.82
C ASP A 401 -24.56 -18.16 1.80
N ASP A 402 -23.33 -18.52 1.39
CA ASP A 402 -22.56 -17.79 0.36
C ASP A 402 -23.12 -17.98 -1.05
N TRP A 403 -23.80 -19.11 -1.32
CA TRP A 403 -24.21 -19.52 -2.67
C TRP A 403 -25.71 -19.69 -2.84
N GLU A 404 -26.50 -19.65 -1.76
CA GLU A 404 -27.95 -19.95 -1.79
C GLU A 404 -28.76 -18.99 -2.65
N LYS A 405 -28.31 -17.74 -2.76
CA LYS A 405 -28.97 -16.69 -3.54
C LYS A 405 -28.49 -16.60 -4.99
N ILE A 406 -27.84 -17.65 -5.49
CA ILE A 406 -27.36 -17.68 -6.88
C ILE A 406 -28.53 -18.00 -7.81
N GLU A 407 -29.06 -16.99 -8.47
CA GLU A 407 -30.12 -17.17 -9.45
C GLU A 407 -29.62 -17.19 -10.90
N ASP A 408 -28.54 -16.46 -11.21
CA ASP A 408 -28.01 -16.29 -12.57
C ASP A 408 -26.46 -16.25 -12.58
N SER A 409 -25.84 -16.99 -13.51
CA SER A 409 -24.39 -16.94 -13.75
C SER A 409 -23.96 -15.76 -14.61
N ASP A 410 -24.90 -15.09 -15.25
CA ASP A 410 -24.65 -14.12 -16.32
C ASP A 410 -24.63 -12.66 -15.85
N ALA A 411 -25.15 -12.36 -14.66
CA ALA A 411 -25.11 -11.01 -14.13
C ALA A 411 -23.67 -10.52 -13.89
N THR A 412 -23.49 -9.38 -13.27
CA THR A 412 -22.17 -8.81 -12.95
C THR A 412 -21.47 -9.56 -11.81
N PHE A 413 -21.33 -10.86 -11.97
CA PHE A 413 -20.85 -11.78 -10.94
C PHE A 413 -19.49 -12.43 -11.26
N GLY A 414 -18.65 -11.76 -12.04
CA GLY A 414 -17.33 -12.29 -12.43
C GLY A 414 -16.45 -12.67 -11.23
N TYR A 415 -16.46 -11.84 -10.19
CA TYR A 415 -15.78 -12.10 -8.94
C TYR A 415 -16.26 -13.40 -8.28
N ARG A 416 -17.58 -13.54 -8.09
CA ARG A 416 -18.21 -14.74 -7.53
C ARG A 416 -17.93 -15.97 -8.37
N ASN A 417 -18.11 -15.88 -9.68
CA ASN A 417 -17.89 -17.00 -10.61
C ASN A 417 -16.43 -17.48 -10.54
N SER A 418 -15.48 -16.56 -10.47
CA SER A 418 -14.05 -16.88 -10.33
C SER A 418 -13.74 -17.62 -9.02
N ARG A 419 -14.40 -17.24 -7.92
CA ARG A 419 -14.28 -17.95 -6.64
C ARG A 419 -14.93 -19.33 -6.68
N LEU A 420 -16.08 -19.44 -7.33
CA LEU A 420 -16.78 -20.70 -7.51
C LEU A 420 -15.96 -21.72 -8.31
N MET A 421 -15.32 -21.28 -9.41
CA MET A 421 -14.40 -22.11 -10.19
C MET A 421 -13.23 -22.61 -9.34
N ALA A 422 -12.68 -21.75 -8.48
CA ALA A 422 -11.62 -22.14 -7.57
C ALA A 422 -12.09 -23.21 -6.58
N LEU A 423 -13.27 -23.03 -6.01
CA LEU A 423 -13.86 -23.98 -5.07
C LEU A 423 -14.15 -25.33 -5.73
N TYR A 424 -14.76 -25.31 -6.92
CA TYR A 424 -15.03 -26.53 -7.70
C TYR A 424 -13.73 -27.28 -8.00
N GLY A 425 -12.71 -26.60 -8.51
CA GLY A 425 -11.40 -27.23 -8.81
C GLY A 425 -10.71 -27.78 -7.57
N SER A 426 -10.87 -27.15 -6.40
CA SER A 426 -10.29 -27.66 -5.15
C SER A 426 -10.94 -28.98 -4.67
N ARG A 427 -12.20 -29.21 -5.01
CA ARG A 427 -12.96 -30.42 -4.66
C ARG A 427 -12.89 -31.53 -5.72
N HIS A 428 -12.55 -31.17 -6.95
CA HIS A 428 -12.44 -32.10 -8.07
C HIS A 428 -11.01 -32.02 -8.65
N SER A 429 -10.11 -32.78 -8.08
CA SER A 429 -8.65 -32.69 -8.38
C SER A 429 -8.28 -32.92 -9.83
N GLU A 430 -9.13 -33.61 -10.61
CA GLU A 430 -8.97 -33.82 -12.06
C GLU A 430 -9.44 -32.62 -12.90
N THR A 431 -10.01 -31.59 -12.26
CA THR A 431 -10.56 -30.41 -12.93
C THR A 431 -9.65 -29.20 -12.75
N THR A 432 -9.38 -28.49 -13.85
CA THR A 432 -8.76 -27.17 -13.83
C THR A 432 -9.58 -26.16 -14.62
N PHE A 433 -9.40 -24.89 -14.32
CA PHE A 433 -9.98 -23.78 -15.05
C PHE A 433 -8.89 -22.85 -15.59
N PRO A 434 -8.19 -23.24 -16.67
CA PRO A 434 -7.05 -22.47 -17.19
C PRO A 434 -7.38 -21.00 -17.48
N ALA A 435 -8.60 -20.67 -17.92
CA ALA A 435 -9.01 -19.28 -18.12
C ALA A 435 -9.00 -18.48 -16.80
N ARG A 436 -9.48 -19.07 -15.71
CA ARG A 436 -9.43 -18.45 -14.36
C ARG A 436 -7.99 -18.43 -13.81
N ASP A 437 -7.24 -19.50 -14.00
CA ASP A 437 -5.88 -19.64 -13.47
C ASP A 437 -4.90 -18.69 -14.17
N ALA A 438 -5.18 -18.34 -15.43
CA ALA A 438 -4.48 -17.29 -16.17
C ALA A 438 -4.59 -15.93 -15.46
N ILE A 439 -5.74 -15.64 -14.81
CA ILE A 439 -5.90 -14.41 -14.01
C ILE A 439 -5.00 -14.44 -12.78
N ALA A 440 -4.86 -15.59 -12.11
CA ALA A 440 -3.97 -15.70 -10.95
C ALA A 440 -2.50 -15.48 -11.36
N THR A 441 -2.10 -15.99 -12.53
CA THR A 441 -0.77 -15.75 -13.12
C THR A 441 -0.58 -14.25 -13.43
N TYR A 442 -1.59 -13.61 -14.01
CA TYR A 442 -1.57 -12.16 -14.27
C TYR A 442 -1.44 -11.35 -12.97
N ALA A 443 -2.24 -11.69 -11.96
CA ALA A 443 -2.26 -11.02 -10.65
C ALA A 443 -0.90 -11.10 -9.93
N ALA A 444 -0.19 -12.23 -10.05
CA ALA A 444 1.14 -12.39 -9.47
C ALA A 444 2.18 -11.43 -10.10
N ALA A 445 2.06 -11.16 -11.42
CA ALA A 445 2.92 -10.22 -12.14
C ALA A 445 2.47 -8.75 -11.98
N HIS A 446 1.18 -8.53 -11.74
CA HIS A 446 0.56 -7.21 -11.63
C HIS A 446 -0.31 -7.15 -10.36
N PRO A 447 0.29 -7.10 -9.16
CA PRO A 447 -0.47 -7.10 -7.91
C PRO A 447 -1.42 -5.91 -7.83
N ALA A 448 -2.66 -6.18 -7.47
CA ALA A 448 -3.67 -5.17 -7.23
C ALA A 448 -3.42 -4.47 -5.89
N PRO A 449 -3.71 -3.15 -5.77
CA PRO A 449 -3.52 -2.43 -4.52
C PRO A 449 -4.52 -2.87 -3.45
N ALA A 450 -4.18 -2.61 -2.19
CA ALA A 450 -5.12 -2.74 -1.08
C ALA A 450 -6.34 -1.82 -1.30
N GLY A 451 -7.52 -2.28 -0.88
CA GLY A 451 -8.79 -1.56 -1.10
C GLY A 451 -9.37 -1.78 -2.50
N SER A 452 -8.88 -2.79 -3.24
CA SER A 452 -9.51 -3.33 -4.45
C SER A 452 -9.92 -4.78 -4.26
N SER A 453 -10.83 -5.27 -5.10
CA SER A 453 -11.28 -6.67 -5.07
C SER A 453 -10.20 -7.70 -5.42
N GLY A 454 -9.02 -7.24 -5.89
CA GLY A 454 -8.10 -8.09 -6.63
C GLY A 454 -8.63 -8.41 -8.04
N TRP A 455 -7.78 -9.05 -8.86
CA TRP A 455 -8.11 -9.40 -10.24
C TRP A 455 -9.00 -10.65 -10.32
N PHE A 456 -10.04 -10.59 -11.17
CA PHE A 456 -10.92 -11.73 -11.44
C PHE A 456 -11.27 -11.84 -12.93
N LEU A 457 -11.79 -13.00 -13.34
CA LEU A 457 -12.29 -13.26 -14.69
C LEU A 457 -13.68 -12.63 -14.83
N PRO A 458 -13.88 -11.65 -15.74
CA PRO A 458 -15.15 -10.97 -15.87
C PRO A 458 -16.27 -11.89 -16.33
N SER A 459 -17.49 -11.61 -15.90
CA SER A 459 -18.70 -12.25 -16.43
C SER A 459 -19.00 -11.77 -17.86
N ARG A 460 -19.95 -12.42 -18.51
CA ARG A 460 -20.42 -12.03 -19.83
C ARG A 460 -20.90 -10.58 -19.86
N TYR A 461 -21.66 -10.17 -18.86
CA TYR A 461 -22.21 -8.81 -18.82
C TYR A 461 -21.21 -7.75 -18.39
N GLU A 462 -20.19 -8.09 -17.60
CA GLU A 462 -19.06 -7.20 -17.35
C GLU A 462 -18.24 -6.95 -18.63
N LEU A 463 -18.01 -7.98 -19.44
CA LEU A 463 -17.43 -7.81 -20.78
C LEU A 463 -18.35 -7.05 -21.73
N ALA A 464 -19.67 -7.27 -21.65
CA ALA A 464 -20.63 -6.50 -22.43
C ALA A 464 -20.62 -5.01 -22.02
N THR A 465 -20.52 -4.71 -20.73
CA THR A 465 -20.34 -3.33 -20.24
C THR A 465 -19.07 -2.69 -20.80
N LEU A 466 -17.98 -3.44 -20.83
CA LEU A 466 -16.72 -2.97 -21.45
C LEU A 466 -16.90 -2.65 -22.95
N CYS A 467 -17.71 -3.42 -23.65
CA CYS A 467 -17.96 -3.23 -25.10
C CYS A 467 -18.91 -2.08 -25.40
N PHE A 468 -20.03 -2.04 -24.70
CA PHE A 468 -21.20 -1.24 -25.08
C PHE A 468 -21.50 -0.10 -24.10
N GLY A 469 -20.91 -0.11 -22.91
CA GLY A 469 -21.35 0.64 -21.76
C GLY A 469 -22.41 -0.12 -20.96
N ALA A 470 -22.74 0.38 -19.77
CA ALA A 470 -23.81 -0.19 -18.97
C ALA A 470 -25.18 0.36 -19.40
N PRO A 471 -26.22 -0.48 -19.53
CA PRO A 471 -27.57 0.00 -19.78
C PRO A 471 -28.11 0.71 -18.52
N THR A 472 -28.85 1.78 -18.72
CA THR A 472 -29.49 2.55 -17.63
C THR A 472 -30.70 1.80 -17.02
N ASN A 473 -31.20 0.83 -17.73
CA ASN A 473 -32.30 -0.07 -17.30
C ASN A 473 -32.35 -1.31 -18.19
N PHE A 474 -33.06 -2.35 -17.74
CA PHE A 474 -33.15 -3.61 -18.47
C PHE A 474 -33.78 -3.45 -19.87
N ALA A 475 -34.76 -2.57 -20.03
CA ALA A 475 -35.41 -2.35 -21.34
C ALA A 475 -34.42 -1.78 -22.38
N GLU A 476 -33.43 -1.00 -21.96
CA GLU A 476 -32.35 -0.52 -22.83
C GLU A 476 -31.45 -1.68 -23.27
N SER A 477 -31.15 -2.63 -22.39
CA SER A 477 -30.29 -3.79 -22.72
C SER A 477 -30.92 -4.69 -23.80
N GLU A 478 -32.24 -4.70 -23.93
CA GLU A 478 -33.00 -5.45 -24.96
C GLU A 478 -33.06 -4.68 -26.29
N SER A 479 -32.64 -3.43 -26.34
CA SER A 479 -32.70 -2.61 -27.55
C SER A 479 -31.64 -3.03 -28.57
N PRO A 480 -32.00 -3.36 -29.82
CA PRO A 480 -31.01 -3.69 -30.85
C PRO A 480 -30.11 -2.52 -31.24
N TYR A 481 -30.44 -1.31 -30.83
CA TYR A 481 -29.62 -0.11 -31.04
C TYR A 481 -28.51 0.01 -29.99
N PHE A 482 -28.68 -0.52 -28.78
CA PHE A 482 -27.71 -0.49 -27.72
C PHE A 482 -26.36 -1.13 -28.14
N TYR A 483 -26.43 -2.29 -28.76
CA TYR A 483 -25.27 -3.04 -29.24
C TYR A 483 -24.55 -2.41 -30.44
N LYS A 484 -25.08 -1.36 -31.03
CA LYS A 484 -24.41 -0.62 -32.12
C LYS A 484 -23.45 0.47 -31.63
N HIS A 485 -23.56 0.83 -30.36
CA HIS A 485 -22.71 1.84 -29.75
C HIS A 485 -21.46 1.21 -29.16
N LEU A 486 -20.43 0.98 -29.93
CA LEU A 486 -19.12 0.53 -29.44
C LEU A 486 -18.37 1.64 -28.67
N LYS A 487 -19.10 2.38 -27.83
CA LYS A 487 -18.62 3.59 -27.18
C LYS A 487 -17.43 3.28 -26.30
N MET A 488 -17.62 2.36 -25.34
CA MET A 488 -16.60 2.06 -24.34
C MET A 488 -15.33 1.47 -24.98
N LEU A 489 -15.49 0.55 -25.93
CA LEU A 489 -14.35 -0.04 -26.62
C LEU A 489 -13.56 1.03 -27.43
N LYS A 490 -14.27 1.99 -28.04
CA LYS A 490 -13.64 3.09 -28.77
C LYS A 490 -12.94 4.09 -27.83
N GLU A 491 -13.48 4.30 -26.66
CA GLU A 491 -12.92 5.20 -25.64
C GLU A 491 -11.84 4.52 -24.80
N ILE A 492 -12.02 3.26 -24.39
CA ILE A 492 -11.10 2.53 -23.53
C ILE A 492 -9.83 2.08 -24.27
N ASN A 493 -9.97 1.54 -25.49
CA ASN A 493 -8.82 1.08 -26.27
C ASN A 493 -7.76 2.16 -26.56
N PRO A 494 -8.11 3.41 -26.90
CA PRO A 494 -7.12 4.46 -27.01
C PRO A 494 -6.34 4.70 -25.72
N GLN A 495 -6.99 4.64 -24.56
CA GLN A 495 -6.34 4.82 -23.26
C GLN A 495 -5.37 3.67 -22.96
N ILE A 496 -5.79 2.42 -23.20
CA ILE A 496 -4.92 1.25 -23.05
C ILE A 496 -3.65 1.42 -23.90
N VAL A 497 -3.78 1.85 -25.16
CA VAL A 497 -2.63 2.06 -26.07
C VAL A 497 -1.76 3.22 -25.59
N MET A 498 -2.36 4.32 -25.11
CA MET A 498 -1.61 5.46 -24.55
C MET A 498 -0.76 5.05 -23.35
N ALA A 499 -1.22 4.12 -22.54
CA ALA A 499 -0.48 3.57 -21.42
C ALA A 499 0.39 2.33 -21.78
N ALA A 500 0.66 2.11 -23.08
CA ALA A 500 1.46 1.00 -23.62
C ALA A 500 0.88 -0.41 -23.33
N GLY A 501 -0.42 -0.52 -23.10
CA GLY A 501 -1.10 -1.80 -22.94
C GLY A 501 -1.49 -2.48 -24.25
N ASN A 502 -1.98 -3.70 -24.16
CA ASN A 502 -2.50 -4.46 -25.30
C ASN A 502 -3.94 -4.07 -25.62
N LYS A 503 -4.16 -3.58 -26.83
CA LYS A 503 -5.50 -3.29 -27.35
C LYS A 503 -6.42 -4.50 -27.18
N LEU A 504 -7.64 -4.25 -26.72
CA LEU A 504 -8.70 -5.25 -26.64
C LEU A 504 -9.21 -5.56 -28.05
N THR A 505 -9.05 -6.78 -28.52
CA THR A 505 -9.45 -7.25 -29.86
C THR A 505 -9.71 -8.74 -29.86
N GLY A 506 -10.66 -9.21 -30.67
CA GLY A 506 -10.98 -10.62 -30.82
C GLY A 506 -11.77 -11.20 -29.68
N GLU A 507 -11.68 -12.50 -29.51
CA GLU A 507 -12.55 -13.32 -28.68
C GLU A 507 -11.95 -13.56 -27.29
N TYR A 508 -12.75 -13.31 -26.24
CA TYR A 508 -12.36 -13.47 -24.84
C TYR A 508 -13.33 -14.41 -24.10
N TRP A 509 -12.76 -15.26 -23.24
CA TRP A 509 -13.57 -15.99 -22.27
C TRP A 509 -14.18 -15.04 -21.24
N SER A 510 -15.45 -15.25 -20.92
CA SER A 510 -16.07 -14.76 -19.69
C SER A 510 -16.08 -15.84 -18.62
N SER A 511 -16.43 -15.49 -17.38
CA SER A 511 -16.63 -16.46 -16.30
C SER A 511 -18.03 -17.11 -16.32
N SER A 512 -18.90 -16.72 -17.25
CA SER A 512 -20.28 -17.20 -17.33
C SER A 512 -20.35 -18.56 -18.04
N GLU A 513 -21.03 -19.53 -17.43
CA GLU A 513 -21.17 -20.89 -17.93
C GLU A 513 -22.57 -21.17 -18.50
N LEU A 514 -22.66 -22.14 -19.38
CA LEU A 514 -23.90 -22.67 -19.92
C LEU A 514 -23.73 -24.18 -20.18
N GLY A 515 -23.96 -25.00 -19.18
CA GLY A 515 -23.78 -26.45 -19.25
C GLY A 515 -22.36 -26.84 -19.66
N THR A 516 -22.25 -27.55 -20.79
CA THR A 516 -20.94 -27.99 -21.37
C THR A 516 -20.22 -26.87 -22.13
N SER A 517 -20.80 -25.67 -22.20
CA SER A 517 -20.29 -24.49 -22.86
C SER A 517 -20.00 -23.38 -21.86
N ALA A 518 -19.23 -22.39 -22.26
CA ALA A 518 -19.06 -21.13 -21.56
C ALA A 518 -19.23 -19.98 -22.55
N TRP A 519 -19.59 -18.81 -22.02
CA TRP A 519 -19.79 -17.64 -22.85
C TRP A 519 -18.45 -17.00 -23.25
N GLN A 520 -18.31 -16.82 -24.55
CA GLN A 520 -17.25 -16.07 -25.19
C GLN A 520 -17.83 -14.75 -25.70
N VAL A 521 -17.06 -13.66 -25.56
CA VAL A 521 -17.40 -12.32 -26.09
C VAL A 521 -16.38 -11.95 -27.15
N ASP A 522 -16.86 -11.63 -28.37
CA ASP A 522 -16.04 -11.08 -29.44
C ASP A 522 -16.07 -9.56 -29.37
N LEU A 523 -14.91 -8.96 -29.08
CA LEU A 523 -14.77 -7.52 -28.92
C LEU A 523 -14.60 -6.76 -30.25
N ASP A 524 -14.32 -7.45 -31.35
CA ASP A 524 -14.22 -6.83 -32.68
C ASP A 524 -15.58 -6.69 -33.36
N THR A 525 -16.39 -7.73 -33.25
CA THR A 525 -17.76 -7.77 -33.76
C THR A 525 -18.72 -8.03 -32.61
N PRO A 526 -19.07 -7.01 -31.82
CA PRO A 526 -19.69 -7.17 -30.51
C PRO A 526 -20.80 -8.22 -30.52
N ASN A 527 -20.42 -9.41 -30.14
CA ASN A 527 -21.27 -10.58 -30.12
C ASN A 527 -20.79 -11.50 -28.98
N TYR A 528 -21.72 -12.21 -28.37
CA TYR A 528 -21.40 -13.22 -27.39
C TYR A 528 -22.04 -14.56 -27.79
N ASN A 529 -21.27 -15.62 -27.71
CA ASN A 529 -21.70 -16.96 -28.10
C ASN A 529 -21.29 -17.96 -27.01
N ALA A 530 -22.16 -18.93 -26.77
CA ALA A 530 -21.80 -20.10 -26.00
C ALA A 530 -20.87 -20.99 -26.85
N LYS A 531 -19.69 -21.29 -26.33
CA LYS A 531 -18.67 -22.10 -27.02
C LYS A 531 -18.25 -23.28 -26.16
N PRO A 532 -17.88 -24.41 -26.76
CA PRO A 532 -17.32 -25.54 -26.02
C PRO A 532 -16.15 -25.11 -25.13
N LYS A 533 -16.11 -25.57 -23.89
CA LYS A 533 -15.11 -25.18 -22.89
C LYS A 533 -13.66 -25.60 -23.22
N ASN A 534 -13.48 -26.48 -24.19
CA ASN A 534 -12.17 -26.89 -24.71
C ASN A 534 -11.63 -25.98 -25.83
N ASN A 535 -12.36 -24.99 -26.28
CA ASN A 535 -11.84 -23.96 -27.18
C ASN A 535 -10.85 -23.07 -26.46
N THR A 536 -9.91 -22.48 -27.23
CA THR A 536 -8.89 -21.58 -26.71
C THR A 536 -9.19 -20.15 -27.10
N TYR A 537 -9.43 -19.28 -26.10
CA TYR A 537 -9.65 -17.86 -26.30
C TYR A 537 -8.73 -17.03 -25.42
N LYS A 538 -8.73 -15.71 -25.62
CA LYS A 538 -8.03 -14.74 -24.78
C LYS A 538 -8.70 -14.63 -23.42
N VAL A 539 -7.92 -14.13 -22.47
CA VAL A 539 -8.38 -13.84 -21.12
C VAL A 539 -7.93 -12.43 -20.74
N ARG A 540 -8.85 -11.63 -20.23
CA ARG A 540 -8.54 -10.28 -19.72
C ARG A 540 -9.07 -10.14 -18.29
N ALA A 541 -8.21 -9.70 -17.39
CA ALA A 541 -8.59 -9.47 -16.00
C ALA A 541 -9.37 -8.15 -15.83
N VAL A 542 -10.27 -8.14 -14.86
CA VAL A 542 -10.90 -6.93 -14.34
C VAL A 542 -10.77 -6.91 -12.82
N LEU A 543 -10.91 -5.74 -12.22
CA LEU A 543 -11.04 -5.56 -10.77
C LEU A 543 -12.07 -4.48 -10.46
N ALA A 544 -12.60 -4.48 -9.24
CA ALA A 544 -13.39 -3.39 -8.66
C ALA A 544 -12.57 -2.63 -7.61
N PHE A 545 -12.88 -1.34 -7.41
CA PHE A 545 -12.18 -0.47 -6.47
C PHE A 545 -13.12 0.55 -5.82
#